data_06a762ecfbac5002f547ec322f2b8f73
#
_entry.id   06a762ecfbac5002f547ec322f2b8f73
#
_cell.length_a   1.000
_cell.length_b   1.000
_cell.length_c   1.000
_cell.angle_alpha   90.00
_cell.angle_beta   90.00
_cell.angle_gamma   90.00
#
_symmetry.space_group_name_H-M   'P 1'
#
loop_
_entity.id
_entity.type
_entity.pdbx_description
1 polymer ?
#
loop_
_entity_poly.entity_id
_entity_poly.type
_entity_poly.pdbx_seq_one_letter_code
_entity_poly.pdbx_strand_id
1 'polypeptide(L)'
;MQAIVMTAPGSPDVLVTADVPAPRADADEVVIRAEAIPVLFPETKLRSGEFPLGAPLPLVFGFQAAGVVTEVGAQVDPALIGRRVVVSTQGSGAYAEFVAANADSVVSIPDGLSFVDAAAVLMNGSVAIPLLETAALTGIETVLIEAAATGIGSALTQLAREFGAARVIGTAGGPDKVAHARKLGADEVIDHNDPDWTTRLRETLDGATVDVVFDSIGGASAVGLLDLLTPLRGRMLGYGWLSGAPAQVSASDLLMRGLTFVGCAGPDWLNRVAQARTAVLARAAAGGLDPLVEAVLPLDQASRAHRLLEERTVLGKIVLRPGSAVSG
;
A
#
# COMPACT_ATOMS: atom_id res chain seq x y z
N MET A 1 20.91 -18.03 -7.88
CA MET A 1 20.42 -16.66 -7.99
C MET A 1 20.58 -15.92 -6.67
N GLN A 2 20.78 -14.59 -6.73
CA GLN A 2 20.79 -13.77 -5.53
C GLN A 2 19.35 -13.55 -5.00
N ALA A 3 19.21 -13.69 -3.68
CA ALA A 3 17.95 -13.43 -2.98
C ALA A 3 18.19 -12.89 -1.57
N ILE A 4 17.17 -12.29 -1.00
CA ILE A 4 17.19 -11.88 0.41
C ILE A 4 16.47 -12.94 1.23
N VAL A 5 17.23 -13.57 2.12
CA VAL A 5 16.75 -14.64 3.01
C VAL A 5 16.56 -14.10 4.41
N MET A 6 15.44 -14.46 5.00
CA MET A 6 15.13 -14.22 6.40
C MET A 6 15.23 -15.54 7.17
N THR A 7 16.02 -15.55 8.24
CA THR A 7 16.27 -16.76 9.06
C THR A 7 15.55 -16.74 10.40
N ALA A 8 15.19 -15.56 10.90
CA ALA A 8 14.44 -15.36 12.13
C ALA A 8 13.70 -14.01 12.06
N PRO A 9 12.60 -13.80 12.80
CA PRO A 9 12.04 -12.48 13.03
C PRO A 9 13.01 -11.60 13.81
N GLY A 10 12.98 -10.28 13.54
CA GLY A 10 13.88 -9.37 14.29
C GLY A 10 14.03 -8.00 13.62
N SER A 11 15.20 -7.36 13.86
CA SER A 11 15.59 -6.08 13.25
C SER A 11 15.79 -6.24 11.74
N PRO A 12 15.90 -5.14 10.96
CA PRO A 12 16.17 -5.22 9.53
C PRO A 12 17.39 -6.07 9.14
N ASP A 13 18.35 -6.25 10.04
CA ASP A 13 19.58 -7.03 9.81
C ASP A 13 19.36 -8.53 9.63
N VAL A 14 18.15 -9.05 9.94
CA VAL A 14 17.79 -10.46 9.65
C VAL A 14 17.55 -10.73 8.16
N LEU A 15 17.47 -9.67 7.34
CA LEU A 15 17.38 -9.75 5.88
C LEU A 15 18.80 -9.82 5.30
N VAL A 16 19.23 -11.01 4.95
CA VAL A 16 20.59 -11.28 4.46
C VAL A 16 20.59 -11.72 3.01
N THR A 17 21.56 -11.24 2.25
CA THR A 17 21.78 -11.71 0.86
C THR A 17 22.32 -13.13 0.87
N ALA A 18 21.76 -13.99 0.05
CA ALA A 18 22.20 -15.38 -0.13
C ALA A 18 22.07 -15.84 -1.57
N ASP A 19 22.90 -16.81 -1.94
CA ASP A 19 22.75 -17.56 -3.17
C ASP A 19 21.81 -18.74 -2.93
N VAL A 20 20.70 -18.77 -3.68
CA VAL A 20 19.71 -19.84 -3.60
C VAL A 20 19.43 -20.42 -4.99
N PRO A 21 18.92 -21.65 -5.11
CA PRO A 21 18.46 -22.19 -6.39
C PRO A 21 17.39 -21.27 -7.00
N ALA A 22 17.45 -21.08 -8.33
CA ALA A 22 16.36 -20.37 -9.01
C ALA A 22 15.07 -21.23 -8.96
N PRO A 23 13.89 -20.62 -8.77
CA PRO A 23 12.64 -21.35 -8.78
C PRO A 23 12.32 -21.89 -10.18
N ARG A 24 11.46 -22.90 -10.23
CA ARG A 24 10.79 -23.40 -11.42
C ARG A 24 9.31 -23.17 -11.29
N ALA A 25 8.62 -22.99 -12.40
CA ALA A 25 7.17 -22.84 -12.39
C ALA A 25 6.49 -24.18 -12.08
N ASP A 26 5.69 -24.24 -11.04
CA ASP A 26 4.72 -25.31 -10.84
C ASP A 26 3.61 -25.25 -11.90
N ALA A 27 2.70 -26.22 -11.94
CA ALA A 27 1.75 -26.38 -13.04
C ALA A 27 0.90 -25.13 -13.32
N ASP A 28 0.54 -24.36 -12.31
CA ASP A 28 -0.31 -23.17 -12.33
C ASP A 28 0.47 -21.86 -12.06
N GLU A 29 1.80 -21.92 -12.13
CA GLU A 29 2.67 -20.77 -11.82
C GLU A 29 3.34 -20.17 -13.05
N VAL A 30 3.83 -18.96 -12.86
CA VAL A 30 4.80 -18.29 -13.73
C VAL A 30 6.10 -18.04 -12.95
N VAL A 31 7.23 -18.02 -13.65
CA VAL A 31 8.50 -17.44 -13.13
C VAL A 31 8.77 -16.15 -13.88
N ILE A 32 9.00 -15.07 -13.16
CA ILE A 32 9.44 -13.81 -13.71
C ILE A 32 10.91 -13.54 -13.37
N ARG A 33 11.64 -12.92 -14.30
CA ARG A 33 12.88 -12.23 -13.98
C ARG A 33 12.51 -10.86 -13.44
N ALA A 34 12.82 -10.63 -12.16
CA ALA A 34 12.44 -9.40 -11.46
C ALA A 34 13.31 -8.21 -11.92
N GLU A 35 12.65 -7.09 -12.17
CA GLU A 35 13.27 -5.80 -12.54
C GLU A 35 13.05 -4.73 -11.46
N ALA A 36 11.97 -4.83 -10.68
CA ALA A 36 11.63 -3.92 -9.61
C ALA A 36 10.80 -4.62 -8.53
N ILE A 37 11.16 -4.43 -7.26
CA ILE A 37 10.54 -5.08 -6.11
C ILE A 37 10.18 -3.98 -5.12
N PRO A 38 8.89 -3.70 -4.86
CA PRO A 38 8.50 -2.67 -3.90
C PRO A 38 8.73 -3.14 -2.47
N VAL A 39 9.19 -2.26 -1.60
CA VAL A 39 9.21 -2.52 -0.15
C VAL A 39 7.88 -2.08 0.44
N LEU A 40 7.17 -3.01 1.06
CA LEU A 40 5.83 -2.80 1.59
C LEU A 40 5.87 -2.64 3.12
N PHE A 41 5.06 -1.70 3.65
CA PHE A 41 5.00 -1.49 5.10
C PHE A 41 4.59 -2.76 5.89
N PRO A 42 3.59 -3.56 5.46
CA PRO A 42 3.29 -4.83 6.14
C PRO A 42 4.46 -5.81 6.21
N GLU A 43 5.40 -5.75 5.26
CA GLU A 43 6.60 -6.59 5.28
C GLU A 43 7.51 -6.26 6.47
N THR A 44 7.57 -4.99 6.90
CA THR A 44 8.32 -4.61 8.11
C THR A 44 7.73 -5.25 9.36
N LYS A 45 6.40 -5.35 9.45
CA LYS A 45 5.67 -5.97 10.56
C LYS A 45 5.80 -7.50 10.61
N LEU A 46 5.82 -8.13 9.44
CA LEU A 46 6.07 -9.57 9.32
C LEU A 46 7.53 -9.89 9.66
N ARG A 47 8.47 -9.10 9.15
CA ARG A 47 9.89 -9.27 9.47
C ARG A 47 10.18 -9.08 10.96
N SER A 48 9.57 -8.07 11.60
CA SER A 48 9.77 -7.83 13.04
C SER A 48 9.16 -8.93 13.93
N GLY A 49 8.20 -9.70 13.43
CA GLY A 49 7.44 -10.69 14.18
C GLY A 49 6.19 -10.12 14.85
N GLU A 50 5.85 -8.84 14.59
CA GLU A 50 4.57 -8.28 15.06
C GLU A 50 3.36 -8.94 14.37
N PHE A 51 3.53 -9.37 13.12
CA PHE A 51 2.55 -10.19 12.41
C PHE A 51 3.09 -11.60 12.21
N PRO A 52 2.22 -12.64 12.27
CA PRO A 52 2.66 -14.01 12.07
C PRO A 52 3.11 -14.23 10.63
N LEU A 53 4.23 -14.91 10.45
CA LEU A 53 4.67 -15.41 9.15
C LEU A 53 3.81 -16.60 8.75
N GLY A 54 3.34 -16.62 7.51
CA GLY A 54 2.56 -17.72 6.95
C GLY A 54 3.40 -18.93 6.50
N ALA A 55 4.73 -18.85 6.56
CA ALA A 55 5.64 -19.87 6.07
C ALA A 55 6.79 -20.15 7.07
N PRO A 56 7.36 -21.38 7.08
CA PRO A 56 8.51 -21.71 7.93
C PRO A 56 9.78 -20.96 7.49
N LEU A 57 10.64 -20.71 8.46
CA LEU A 57 11.97 -20.15 8.24
C LEU A 57 13.02 -21.26 8.07
N PRO A 58 14.11 -21.07 7.29
CA PRO A 58 14.42 -19.84 6.52
C PRO A 58 13.58 -19.74 5.23
N LEU A 59 13.30 -18.49 4.79
CA LEU A 59 12.55 -18.24 3.56
C LEU A 59 13.16 -17.07 2.76
N VAL A 60 12.99 -17.07 1.43
CA VAL A 60 13.19 -15.87 0.61
C VAL A 60 12.06 -14.90 0.92
N PHE A 61 12.40 -13.68 1.30
CA PHE A 61 11.42 -12.69 1.76
C PHE A 61 10.70 -11.99 0.59
N GLY A 62 9.67 -11.18 0.89
CA GLY A 62 8.99 -10.29 -0.05
C GLY A 62 7.75 -10.85 -0.72
N PHE A 63 6.81 -9.95 -1.09
CA PHE A 63 5.44 -10.30 -1.51
C PHE A 63 5.08 -9.90 -2.92
N GLN A 64 5.83 -9.01 -3.56
CA GLN A 64 5.46 -8.47 -4.85
C GLN A 64 6.72 -8.17 -5.68
N ALA A 65 6.65 -8.41 -6.98
CA ALA A 65 7.71 -8.03 -7.91
C ALA A 65 7.13 -7.68 -9.28
N ALA A 66 7.76 -6.72 -9.95
CA ALA A 66 7.54 -6.41 -11.36
C ALA A 66 8.69 -6.94 -12.20
N GLY A 67 8.41 -7.50 -13.36
CA GLY A 67 9.43 -8.09 -14.21
C GLY A 67 8.89 -8.65 -15.51
N VAL A 68 9.68 -9.54 -16.12
CA VAL A 68 9.36 -10.20 -17.38
C VAL A 68 9.16 -11.70 -17.13
N VAL A 69 8.08 -12.27 -17.63
CA VAL A 69 7.81 -13.71 -17.54
C VAL A 69 8.85 -14.47 -18.36
N THR A 70 9.55 -15.42 -17.73
CA THR A 70 10.60 -16.24 -18.34
C THR A 70 10.23 -17.72 -18.45
N GLU A 71 9.33 -18.20 -17.59
CA GLU A 71 8.85 -19.58 -17.56
C GLU A 71 7.38 -19.63 -17.14
N VAL A 72 6.64 -20.60 -17.66
CA VAL A 72 5.24 -20.85 -17.29
C VAL A 72 5.02 -22.33 -17.02
N GLY A 73 4.15 -22.65 -16.09
CA GLY A 73 3.73 -24.00 -15.78
C GLY A 73 2.82 -24.60 -16.86
N ALA A 74 2.63 -25.93 -16.78
CA ALA A 74 1.93 -26.69 -17.82
C ALA A 74 0.43 -26.31 -17.98
N GLN A 75 -0.18 -25.66 -17.00
CA GLN A 75 -1.59 -25.21 -17.03
C GLN A 75 -1.72 -23.72 -17.37
N VAL A 76 -0.61 -23.01 -17.60
CA VAL A 76 -0.58 -21.56 -17.84
C VAL A 76 -0.41 -21.27 -19.33
N ASP A 77 -1.07 -20.23 -19.84
CA ASP A 77 -0.96 -19.81 -21.24
C ASP A 77 0.50 -19.43 -21.59
N PRO A 78 1.14 -20.14 -22.54
CA PRO A 78 2.51 -19.84 -22.99
C PRO A 78 2.67 -18.43 -23.58
N ALA A 79 1.60 -17.78 -24.02
CA ALA A 79 1.63 -16.40 -24.51
C ALA A 79 2.04 -15.35 -23.45
N LEU A 80 2.07 -15.73 -22.18
CA LEU A 80 2.61 -14.91 -21.11
C LEU A 80 4.15 -14.79 -21.14
N ILE A 81 4.88 -15.71 -21.75
CA ILE A 81 6.34 -15.63 -21.85
C ILE A 81 6.74 -14.33 -22.58
N GLY A 82 7.69 -13.59 -22.01
CA GLY A 82 8.13 -12.29 -22.50
C GLY A 82 7.23 -11.10 -22.13
N ARG A 83 6.08 -11.33 -21.49
CA ARG A 83 5.20 -10.24 -21.03
C ARG A 83 5.80 -9.52 -19.83
N ARG A 84 5.58 -8.20 -19.81
CA ARG A 84 5.89 -7.32 -18.69
C ARG A 84 4.74 -7.38 -17.70
N VAL A 85 5.03 -7.79 -16.46
CA VAL A 85 3.99 -8.06 -15.46
C VAL A 85 4.40 -7.60 -14.07
N VAL A 86 3.40 -7.38 -13.20
CA VAL A 86 3.58 -7.43 -11.75
C VAL A 86 2.94 -8.71 -11.24
N VAL A 87 3.61 -9.39 -10.33
CA VAL A 87 3.09 -10.57 -9.64
C VAL A 87 3.06 -10.33 -8.13
N SER A 88 2.16 -11.03 -7.45
CA SER A 88 2.11 -11.08 -5.99
C SER A 88 2.28 -12.52 -5.55
N THR A 89 3.22 -12.76 -4.63
CA THR A 89 3.46 -14.06 -4.03
C THR A 89 2.55 -14.28 -2.81
N GLN A 90 2.49 -15.50 -2.33
CA GLN A 90 1.67 -15.86 -1.15
C GLN A 90 2.44 -15.65 0.18
N GLY A 91 3.18 -14.55 0.29
CA GLY A 91 3.82 -14.15 1.54
C GLY A 91 5.34 -14.36 1.59
N SER A 92 5.96 -14.86 0.52
CA SER A 92 7.42 -15.03 0.44
C SER A 92 7.87 -15.19 -1.01
N GLY A 93 9.17 -14.99 -1.27
CA GLY A 93 9.80 -15.30 -2.55
C GLY A 93 10.10 -14.11 -3.45
N ALA A 94 9.57 -12.91 -3.17
CA ALA A 94 9.69 -11.79 -4.12
C ALA A 94 11.02 -11.02 -4.07
N TYR A 95 11.76 -11.06 -2.96
CA TYR A 95 13.06 -10.38 -2.87
C TYR A 95 14.17 -11.22 -3.48
N ALA A 96 14.08 -11.45 -4.79
CA ALA A 96 15.00 -12.32 -5.54
C ALA A 96 15.12 -11.87 -7.01
N GLU A 97 16.14 -12.35 -7.70
CA GLU A 97 16.32 -12.12 -9.14
C GLU A 97 15.25 -12.83 -9.99
N PHE A 98 14.76 -13.98 -9.54
CA PHE A 98 13.68 -14.74 -10.17
C PHE A 98 12.60 -15.05 -9.12
N VAL A 99 11.34 -14.86 -9.50
CA VAL A 99 10.20 -14.99 -8.60
C VAL A 99 9.15 -15.90 -9.22
N ALA A 100 8.82 -16.99 -8.51
CA ALA A 100 7.67 -17.83 -8.85
C ALA A 100 6.41 -17.29 -8.20
N ALA A 101 5.30 -17.27 -8.94
CA ALA A 101 4.01 -16.82 -8.43
C ALA A 101 2.87 -17.51 -9.20
N ASN A 102 1.72 -17.68 -8.53
CA ASN A 102 0.52 -18.20 -9.18
C ASN A 102 0.11 -17.29 -10.35
N ALA A 103 -0.27 -17.89 -11.48
CA ALA A 103 -0.66 -17.17 -12.69
C ALA A 103 -1.87 -16.23 -12.47
N ASP A 104 -2.76 -16.54 -11.54
CA ASP A 104 -3.89 -15.68 -11.18
C ASP A 104 -3.46 -14.35 -10.54
N SER A 105 -2.21 -14.27 -10.05
CA SER A 105 -1.65 -13.03 -9.50
C SER A 105 -1.08 -12.08 -10.55
N VAL A 106 -0.94 -12.54 -11.79
CA VAL A 106 -0.30 -11.80 -12.89
C VAL A 106 -1.14 -10.62 -13.32
N VAL A 107 -0.53 -9.44 -13.31
CA VAL A 107 -1.13 -8.20 -13.84
C VAL A 107 -0.21 -7.64 -14.92
N SER A 108 -0.69 -7.51 -16.13
CA SER A 108 0.07 -6.95 -17.24
C SER A 108 0.39 -5.48 -17.00
N ILE A 109 1.65 -5.09 -17.22
CA ILE A 109 2.09 -3.69 -17.15
C ILE A 109 1.80 -3.03 -18.51
N PRO A 110 1.01 -1.95 -18.55
CA PRO A 110 0.76 -1.19 -19.77
C PRO A 110 2.04 -0.65 -20.40
N ASP A 111 2.00 -0.45 -21.72
CA ASP A 111 3.09 0.21 -22.43
C ASP A 111 3.31 1.62 -21.90
N GLY A 112 4.57 2.04 -21.82
CA GLY A 112 4.97 3.33 -21.30
C GLY A 112 5.14 3.41 -19.78
N LEU A 113 4.54 2.50 -18.99
CA LEU A 113 4.75 2.45 -17.55
C LEU A 113 6.04 1.65 -17.24
N SER A 114 6.93 2.22 -16.42
CA SER A 114 8.18 1.53 -16.03
C SER A 114 7.89 0.39 -15.03
N PHE A 115 8.82 -0.57 -14.89
CA PHE A 115 8.71 -1.61 -13.85
C PHE A 115 8.72 -1.00 -12.45
N VAL A 116 9.53 0.04 -12.24
CA VAL A 116 9.65 0.74 -10.95
C VAL A 116 8.31 1.40 -10.59
N ASP A 117 7.71 2.13 -11.52
CA ASP A 117 6.44 2.81 -11.29
C ASP A 117 5.29 1.82 -11.08
N ALA A 118 5.24 0.76 -11.88
CA ALA A 118 4.25 -0.30 -11.74
C ALA A 118 4.34 -0.98 -10.36
N ALA A 119 5.55 -1.32 -9.91
CA ALA A 119 5.79 -1.90 -8.59
C ALA A 119 5.41 -0.92 -7.46
N ALA A 120 5.74 0.36 -7.61
CA ALA A 120 5.51 1.37 -6.59
C ALA A 120 4.02 1.67 -6.37
N VAL A 121 3.24 1.76 -7.45
CA VAL A 121 1.85 2.20 -7.39
C VAL A 121 0.87 1.09 -7.03
N LEU A 122 1.18 -0.17 -7.38
CA LEU A 122 0.18 -1.24 -7.41
C LEU A 122 -0.53 -1.42 -6.06
N MET A 123 0.20 -1.67 -4.98
CA MET A 123 -0.41 -1.93 -3.67
C MET A 123 -1.23 -0.74 -3.18
N ASN A 124 -0.67 0.47 -3.23
CA ASN A 124 -1.33 1.67 -2.70
C ASN A 124 -2.63 1.98 -3.45
N GLY A 125 -2.57 1.98 -4.78
CA GLY A 125 -3.72 2.24 -5.62
C GLY A 125 -4.79 1.15 -5.53
N SER A 126 -4.36 -0.13 -5.44
CA SER A 126 -5.30 -1.26 -5.36
C SER A 126 -6.10 -1.29 -4.06
N VAL A 127 -5.58 -0.71 -2.97
CA VAL A 127 -6.34 -0.53 -1.74
C VAL A 127 -7.17 0.75 -1.79
N ALA A 128 -6.64 1.85 -2.36
CA ALA A 128 -7.32 3.14 -2.40
C ALA A 128 -8.60 3.11 -3.24
N ILE A 129 -8.59 2.46 -4.42
CA ILE A 129 -9.76 2.40 -5.30
C ILE A 129 -10.97 1.75 -4.62
N PRO A 130 -10.89 0.52 -4.07
CA PRO A 130 -12.02 -0.07 -3.34
C PRO A 130 -12.48 0.73 -2.12
N LEU A 131 -11.58 1.46 -1.44
CA LEU A 131 -11.95 2.36 -0.35
C LEU A 131 -12.82 3.51 -0.87
N LEU A 132 -12.43 4.17 -1.95
CA LEU A 132 -13.18 5.24 -2.58
C LEU A 132 -14.52 4.77 -3.13
N GLU A 133 -14.57 3.60 -3.78
CA GLU A 133 -15.82 2.96 -4.22
C GLU A 133 -16.76 2.67 -3.03
N THR A 134 -16.21 2.16 -1.91
CA THR A 134 -17.00 1.89 -0.70
C THR A 134 -17.47 3.17 -0.03
N ALA A 135 -16.70 4.24 -0.14
CA ALA A 135 -17.10 5.56 0.34
C ALA A 135 -18.34 6.10 -0.39
N ALA A 136 -18.59 5.68 -1.64
CA ALA A 136 -19.75 6.05 -2.45
C ALA A 136 -20.02 7.57 -2.42
N LEU A 137 -19.00 8.33 -2.82
CA LEU A 137 -19.07 9.81 -2.84
C LEU A 137 -19.98 10.30 -3.98
N THR A 138 -20.73 11.37 -3.72
CA THR A 138 -21.79 11.90 -4.63
C THR A 138 -21.53 13.32 -5.13
N GLY A 139 -20.39 13.91 -4.81
CA GLY A 139 -20.00 15.25 -5.25
C GLY A 139 -20.22 16.36 -4.20
N ILE A 140 -20.67 16.00 -3.00
CA ILE A 140 -20.93 16.96 -1.92
C ILE A 140 -20.13 16.69 -0.64
N GLU A 141 -19.47 15.54 -0.54
CA GLU A 141 -18.84 15.09 0.69
C GLU A 141 -17.52 15.78 0.98
N THR A 142 -17.32 16.14 2.24
CA THR A 142 -16.01 16.41 2.82
C THR A 142 -15.40 15.10 3.30
N VAL A 143 -14.21 14.78 2.80
CA VAL A 143 -13.46 13.59 3.22
C VAL A 143 -12.28 13.98 4.09
N LEU A 144 -11.99 13.17 5.12
CA LEU A 144 -10.77 13.22 5.92
C LEU A 144 -9.93 11.98 5.63
N ILE A 145 -8.70 12.19 5.20
CA ILE A 145 -7.74 11.12 4.89
C ILE A 145 -6.60 11.17 5.92
N GLU A 146 -6.48 10.15 6.76
CA GLU A 146 -5.36 10.04 7.66
C GLU A 146 -4.10 9.57 6.93
N ALA A 147 -2.92 10.04 7.37
CA ALA A 147 -1.64 9.80 6.72
C ALA A 147 -1.65 10.14 5.21
N ALA A 148 -2.28 11.24 4.82
CA ALA A 148 -2.59 11.65 3.46
C ALA A 148 -1.37 11.81 2.52
N ALA A 149 -0.16 11.93 3.07
CA ALA A 149 1.06 12.16 2.31
C ALA A 149 1.73 10.90 1.79
N THR A 150 1.46 9.73 2.35
CA THR A 150 2.26 8.52 2.10
C THR A 150 1.41 7.27 1.94
N GLY A 151 1.96 6.25 1.31
CA GLY A 151 1.31 4.94 1.20
C GLY A 151 -0.08 5.00 0.54
N ILE A 152 -1.05 4.33 1.14
CA ILE A 152 -2.44 4.30 0.66
C ILE A 152 -3.09 5.69 0.76
N GLY A 153 -2.79 6.44 1.83
CA GLY A 153 -3.29 7.80 2.01
C GLY A 153 -2.92 8.74 0.86
N SER A 154 -1.70 8.61 0.31
CA SER A 154 -1.29 9.41 -0.85
C SER A 154 -2.08 9.07 -2.12
N ALA A 155 -2.41 7.81 -2.33
CA ALA A 155 -3.25 7.39 -3.46
C ALA A 155 -4.71 7.84 -3.28
N LEU A 156 -5.26 7.75 -2.05
CA LEU A 156 -6.57 8.31 -1.72
C LEU A 156 -6.63 9.80 -1.99
N THR A 157 -5.60 10.55 -1.56
CA THR A 157 -5.54 12.01 -1.75
C THR A 157 -5.55 12.39 -3.23
N GLN A 158 -4.80 11.68 -4.06
CA GLN A 158 -4.76 11.93 -5.52
C GLN A 158 -6.09 11.61 -6.20
N LEU A 159 -6.79 10.57 -5.76
CA LEU A 159 -7.97 10.05 -6.44
C LEU A 159 -9.30 10.57 -5.88
N ALA A 160 -9.32 11.10 -4.66
CA ALA A 160 -10.57 11.45 -3.95
C ALA A 160 -11.51 12.34 -4.76
N ARG A 161 -10.97 13.35 -5.48
CA ARG A 161 -11.78 14.26 -6.30
C ARG A 161 -12.37 13.55 -7.54
N GLU A 162 -11.61 12.69 -8.19
CA GLU A 162 -12.12 11.89 -9.31
C GLU A 162 -13.31 11.02 -8.87
N PHE A 163 -13.25 10.51 -7.64
CA PHE A 163 -14.31 9.69 -7.05
C PHE A 163 -15.45 10.50 -6.41
N GLY A 164 -15.43 11.83 -6.52
CA GLY A 164 -16.55 12.69 -6.13
C GLY A 164 -16.39 13.40 -4.78
N ALA A 165 -15.20 13.49 -4.18
CA ALA A 165 -14.99 14.31 -3.01
C ALA A 165 -15.12 15.82 -3.36
N ALA A 166 -16.00 16.55 -2.67
CA ALA A 166 -16.11 18.00 -2.82
C ALA A 166 -14.96 18.73 -2.12
N ARG A 167 -14.54 18.22 -0.94
CA ARG A 167 -13.44 18.76 -0.14
C ARG A 167 -12.59 17.62 0.41
N VAL A 168 -11.28 17.78 0.31
CA VAL A 168 -10.30 16.79 0.79
C VAL A 168 -9.45 17.38 1.89
N ILE A 169 -9.61 16.89 3.11
CA ILE A 169 -8.79 17.24 4.26
C ILE A 169 -7.84 16.07 4.54
N GLY A 170 -6.56 16.37 4.75
CA GLY A 170 -5.56 15.36 5.09
C GLY A 170 -4.99 15.55 6.49
N THR A 171 -4.51 14.48 7.11
CA THR A 171 -3.54 14.58 8.20
C THR A 171 -2.18 14.06 7.74
N ALA A 172 -1.10 14.66 8.22
CA ALA A 172 0.26 14.23 7.90
C ALA A 172 1.22 14.60 9.04
N GLY A 173 2.33 13.88 9.21
CA GLY A 173 3.28 14.13 10.29
C GLY A 173 4.45 14.99 9.82
N GLY A 174 4.51 16.22 10.28
CA GLY A 174 5.58 17.18 10.01
C GLY A 174 5.43 17.99 8.73
N PRO A 175 6.17 19.11 8.62
CA PRO A 175 5.97 20.12 7.60
C PRO A 175 6.15 19.60 6.16
N ASP A 176 7.11 18.73 5.92
CA ASP A 176 7.40 18.19 4.58
C ASP A 176 6.24 17.32 4.07
N LYS A 177 5.69 16.44 4.95
CA LYS A 177 4.54 15.60 4.61
C LYS A 177 3.27 16.44 4.45
N VAL A 178 3.08 17.48 5.27
CA VAL A 178 1.98 18.43 5.12
C VAL A 178 2.04 19.11 3.75
N ALA A 179 3.21 19.63 3.37
CA ALA A 179 3.41 20.27 2.07
C ALA A 179 3.20 19.27 0.91
N HIS A 180 3.65 18.02 1.09
CA HIS A 180 3.50 16.97 0.09
C HIS A 180 2.02 16.60 -0.12
N ALA A 181 1.26 16.36 0.95
CA ALA A 181 -0.17 16.03 0.86
C ALA A 181 -0.98 17.13 0.14
N ARG A 182 -0.64 18.42 0.34
CA ARG A 182 -1.24 19.52 -0.41
C ARG A 182 -0.94 19.43 -1.91
N LYS A 183 0.30 19.10 -2.30
CA LYS A 183 0.67 18.90 -3.70
C LYS A 183 -0.07 17.73 -4.34
N LEU A 184 -0.43 16.72 -3.55
CA LEU A 184 -1.20 15.57 -4.01
C LEU A 184 -2.69 15.86 -4.20
N GLY A 185 -3.19 17.02 -3.77
CA GLY A 185 -4.58 17.43 -4.01
C GLY A 185 -5.45 17.61 -2.76
N ALA A 186 -4.88 17.53 -1.56
CA ALA A 186 -5.60 17.90 -0.35
C ALA A 186 -5.80 19.44 -0.27
N ASP A 187 -7.01 19.90 0.03
CA ASP A 187 -7.34 21.32 0.20
C ASP A 187 -6.69 21.87 1.46
N GLU A 188 -6.83 21.12 2.56
CA GLU A 188 -6.22 21.42 3.84
C GLU A 188 -5.49 20.19 4.39
N VAL A 189 -4.41 20.45 5.10
CA VAL A 189 -3.64 19.40 5.77
C VAL A 189 -3.27 19.83 7.16
N ILE A 190 -3.60 18.98 8.12
CA ILE A 190 -3.32 19.17 9.54
C ILE A 190 -2.08 18.35 9.93
N ASP A 191 -1.13 18.98 10.61
CA ASP A 191 0.02 18.26 11.16
C ASP A 191 -0.40 17.50 12.43
N HIS A 192 -0.50 16.17 12.33
CA HIS A 192 -0.88 15.33 13.46
C HIS A 192 0.23 15.12 14.50
N ASN A 193 1.45 15.64 14.27
CA ASN A 193 2.48 15.72 15.29
C ASN A 193 2.24 16.87 16.28
N ASP A 194 1.37 17.85 15.94
CA ASP A 194 0.91 18.88 16.85
C ASP A 194 -0.01 18.25 17.91
N PRO A 195 0.26 18.39 19.21
CA PRO A 195 -0.64 17.87 20.26
C PRO A 195 -2.09 18.35 20.13
N ASP A 196 -2.30 19.55 19.59
CA ASP A 196 -3.60 20.18 19.42
C ASP A 196 -4.22 19.96 18.04
N TRP A 197 -3.73 19.00 17.25
CA TRP A 197 -4.15 18.76 15.87
C TRP A 197 -5.66 18.55 15.72
N THR A 198 -6.33 17.92 16.67
CA THR A 198 -7.79 17.73 16.62
C THR A 198 -8.55 19.03 16.83
N THR A 199 -8.03 19.96 17.65
CA THR A 199 -8.57 21.31 17.79
C THR A 199 -8.40 22.10 16.51
N ARG A 200 -7.21 22.05 15.90
CA ARG A 200 -6.96 22.69 14.59
C ARG A 200 -7.84 22.14 13.49
N LEU A 201 -8.11 20.82 13.51
CA LEU A 201 -9.04 20.21 12.56
C LEU A 201 -10.46 20.78 12.74
N ARG A 202 -10.94 20.95 13.98
CA ARG A 202 -12.24 21.59 14.25
C ARG A 202 -12.28 23.05 13.79
N GLU A 203 -11.21 23.80 14.03
CA GLU A 203 -11.08 25.19 13.55
C GLU A 203 -11.11 25.24 12.01
N THR A 204 -10.40 24.34 11.34
CA THR A 204 -10.39 24.23 9.87
C THR A 204 -11.77 23.87 9.30
N LEU A 205 -12.56 23.09 10.03
CA LEU A 205 -13.93 22.75 9.66
C LEU A 205 -14.89 23.94 9.83
N ASP A 206 -14.58 24.92 10.68
CA ASP A 206 -15.39 26.12 10.92
C ASP A 206 -16.90 25.84 11.13
N GLY A 207 -17.18 24.85 11.97
CA GLY A 207 -18.54 24.40 12.25
C GLY A 207 -19.13 23.42 11.22
N ALA A 208 -18.46 23.16 10.12
CA ALA A 208 -18.80 22.06 9.19
C ALA A 208 -18.43 20.70 9.78
N THR A 209 -18.84 19.64 9.11
CA THR A 209 -18.59 18.26 9.50
C THR A 209 -17.88 17.48 8.38
N VAL A 210 -17.30 16.35 8.73
CA VAL A 210 -16.69 15.39 7.79
C VAL A 210 -17.74 14.32 7.43
N ASP A 211 -17.90 14.00 6.18
CA ASP A 211 -18.85 12.96 5.75
C ASP A 211 -18.19 11.57 5.71
N VAL A 212 -16.90 11.50 5.37
CA VAL A 212 -16.15 10.26 5.29
C VAL A 212 -14.77 10.41 5.92
N VAL A 213 -14.43 9.48 6.82
CA VAL A 213 -13.07 9.33 7.34
C VAL A 213 -12.45 8.05 6.76
N PHE A 214 -11.26 8.17 6.17
CA PHE A 214 -10.42 7.04 5.80
C PHE A 214 -9.37 6.83 6.89
N ASP A 215 -9.62 5.86 7.78
CA ASP A 215 -8.81 5.59 8.97
C ASP A 215 -7.79 4.47 8.71
N SER A 216 -6.52 4.86 8.68
CA SER A 216 -5.36 3.95 8.65
C SER A 216 -4.65 3.84 10.01
N ILE A 217 -4.98 4.70 10.95
CA ILE A 217 -4.27 4.84 12.22
C ILE A 217 -4.85 3.93 13.29
N GLY A 218 -6.19 3.89 13.40
CA GLY A 218 -6.87 3.10 14.42
C GLY A 218 -6.63 3.63 15.84
N GLY A 219 -6.74 2.72 16.81
CA GLY A 219 -6.54 3.03 18.22
C GLY A 219 -7.58 4.00 18.78
N ALA A 220 -7.18 4.75 19.82
CA ALA A 220 -8.08 5.69 20.52
C ALA A 220 -8.36 6.96 19.71
N SER A 221 -7.50 7.36 18.76
CA SER A 221 -7.69 8.55 17.93
C SER A 221 -8.95 8.44 17.06
N ALA A 222 -9.29 7.24 16.59
CA ALA A 222 -10.47 6.98 15.79
C ALA A 222 -11.76 7.42 16.49
N VAL A 223 -11.86 7.23 17.81
CA VAL A 223 -13.04 7.67 18.59
C VAL A 223 -13.21 9.20 18.55
N GLY A 224 -12.10 9.93 18.67
CA GLY A 224 -12.12 11.40 18.59
C GLY A 224 -12.58 11.94 17.23
N LEU A 225 -12.38 11.18 16.16
CA LEU A 225 -12.83 11.52 14.81
C LEU A 225 -14.34 11.31 14.61
N LEU A 226 -14.97 10.43 15.41
CA LEU A 226 -16.43 10.22 15.32
C LEU A 226 -17.22 11.49 15.64
N ASP A 227 -16.70 12.34 16.53
CA ASP A 227 -17.35 13.61 16.91
C ASP A 227 -17.29 14.67 15.79
N LEU A 228 -16.50 14.45 14.76
CA LEU A 228 -16.38 15.31 13.59
C LEU A 228 -17.24 14.84 12.42
N LEU A 229 -17.73 13.59 12.47
CA LEU A 229 -18.54 13.02 11.41
C LEU A 229 -19.95 13.64 11.39
N THR A 230 -20.48 13.83 10.19
CA THR A 230 -21.83 14.32 9.97
C THR A 230 -22.85 13.39 10.62
N PRO A 231 -23.67 13.89 11.59
CA PRO A 231 -24.68 13.07 12.23
C PRO A 231 -25.62 12.40 11.22
N LEU A 232 -26.00 11.17 11.48
CA LEU A 232 -26.91 10.30 10.71
C LEU A 232 -26.43 9.86 9.31
N ARG A 233 -25.31 10.39 8.81
CA ARG A 233 -24.80 10.01 7.47
C ARG A 233 -23.30 9.82 7.40
N GLY A 234 -22.57 10.25 8.42
CA GLY A 234 -21.12 10.12 8.48
C GLY A 234 -20.69 8.65 8.53
N ARG A 235 -19.59 8.36 7.87
CA ARG A 235 -19.03 7.01 7.82
C ARG A 235 -17.51 7.00 7.97
N MET A 236 -16.99 6.03 8.71
CA MET A 236 -15.57 5.78 8.87
C MET A 236 -15.21 4.44 8.22
N LEU A 237 -14.23 4.46 7.33
CA LEU A 237 -13.67 3.27 6.69
C LEU A 237 -12.33 2.95 7.35
N GLY A 238 -12.32 1.92 8.22
CA GLY A 238 -11.11 1.45 8.89
C GLY A 238 -10.40 0.40 8.05
N TYR A 239 -9.17 0.69 7.61
CA TYR A 239 -8.38 -0.20 6.76
C TYR A 239 -6.96 -0.47 7.26
N GLY A 240 -6.61 0.07 8.42
CA GLY A 240 -5.30 -0.13 9.04
C GLY A 240 -5.30 0.17 10.53
N TRP A 241 -4.15 -0.07 11.17
CA TRP A 241 -3.89 0.27 12.57
C TRP A 241 -2.41 0.62 12.78
N LEU A 242 -1.98 1.69 12.10
CA LEU A 242 -0.60 2.18 12.20
C LEU A 242 -0.20 2.63 13.62
N SER A 243 -1.19 2.84 14.51
CA SER A 243 -0.98 3.07 15.94
C SER A 243 -0.57 1.81 16.73
N GLY A 244 -0.68 0.62 16.13
CA GLY A 244 -0.46 -0.67 16.78
C GLY A 244 -1.73 -1.33 17.34
N ALA A 245 -2.89 -0.64 17.27
CA ALA A 245 -4.18 -1.18 17.73
C ALA A 245 -5.30 -0.83 16.74
N PRO A 246 -6.31 -1.71 16.54
CA PRO A 246 -7.46 -1.39 15.72
C PRO A 246 -8.27 -0.23 16.33
N ALA A 247 -9.12 0.41 15.51
CA ALA A 247 -10.02 1.46 15.96
C ALA A 247 -10.91 0.97 17.13
N GLN A 248 -10.93 1.70 18.23
CA GLN A 248 -11.67 1.35 19.45
C GLN A 248 -13.11 1.94 19.41
N VAL A 249 -13.83 1.70 18.32
CA VAL A 249 -15.19 2.20 18.12
C VAL A 249 -16.19 1.19 18.66
N SER A 250 -17.03 1.62 19.59
CA SER A 250 -18.10 0.77 20.15
C SER A 250 -19.40 0.90 19.36
N ALA A 251 -20.26 -0.13 19.46
CA ALA A 251 -21.62 -0.07 18.91
C ALA A 251 -22.43 1.09 19.49
N SER A 252 -22.19 1.44 20.76
CA SER A 252 -22.84 2.58 21.42
C SER A 252 -22.44 3.90 20.77
N ASP A 253 -21.16 4.09 20.42
CA ASP A 253 -20.68 5.30 19.76
C ASP A 253 -21.39 5.52 18.43
N LEU A 254 -21.55 4.46 17.65
CA LEU A 254 -22.23 4.51 16.35
C LEU A 254 -23.75 4.76 16.51
N LEU A 255 -24.38 4.03 17.42
CA LEU A 255 -25.83 4.15 17.66
C LEU A 255 -26.22 5.56 18.11
N MET A 256 -25.48 6.13 19.05
CA MET A 256 -25.80 7.46 19.61
C MET A 256 -25.62 8.61 18.62
N ARG A 257 -24.80 8.43 17.60
CA ARG A 257 -24.52 9.46 16.58
C ARG A 257 -25.15 9.13 15.21
N GLY A 258 -25.71 7.92 15.04
CA GLY A 258 -26.26 7.45 13.77
C GLY A 258 -25.18 7.25 12.70
N LEU A 259 -23.99 6.82 13.08
CA LEU A 259 -22.83 6.69 12.18
C LEU A 259 -22.66 5.26 11.66
N THR A 260 -21.88 5.14 10.59
CA THR A 260 -21.49 3.86 10.03
C THR A 260 -19.97 3.66 10.19
N PHE A 261 -19.56 2.48 10.65
CA PHE A 261 -18.18 2.00 10.57
C PHE A 261 -18.09 0.82 9.60
N VAL A 262 -17.16 0.93 8.63
CA VAL A 262 -16.92 -0.11 7.63
C VAL A 262 -15.51 -0.67 7.83
N GLY A 263 -15.43 -1.96 8.17
CA GLY A 263 -14.15 -2.66 8.25
C GLY A 263 -13.69 -3.08 6.84
N CYS A 264 -12.56 -2.56 6.41
CA CYS A 264 -11.98 -2.80 5.08
C CYS A 264 -10.80 -3.77 5.17
N ALA A 265 -11.07 -5.02 5.55
CA ALA A 265 -10.12 -6.11 5.73
C ALA A 265 -10.76 -7.48 5.48
N GLY A 266 -9.94 -8.54 5.50
CA GLY A 266 -10.42 -9.92 5.32
C GLY A 266 -10.46 -10.39 3.86
N PRO A 267 -10.81 -11.67 3.61
CA PRO A 267 -10.69 -12.31 2.31
C PRO A 267 -11.47 -11.60 1.18
N ASP A 268 -12.72 -11.25 1.42
CA ASP A 268 -13.57 -10.58 0.40
C ASP A 268 -13.03 -9.18 0.05
N TRP A 269 -12.49 -8.47 1.04
CA TRP A 269 -11.80 -7.21 0.80
C TRP A 269 -10.55 -7.39 -0.05
N LEU A 270 -9.72 -8.40 0.26
CA LEU A 270 -8.52 -8.71 -0.52
C LEU A 270 -8.85 -9.09 -1.97
N ASN A 271 -9.98 -9.75 -2.21
CA ASN A 271 -10.47 -10.02 -3.57
C ASN A 271 -10.80 -8.72 -4.32
N ARG A 272 -11.44 -7.75 -3.68
CA ARG A 272 -11.69 -6.41 -4.28
C ARG A 272 -10.39 -5.68 -4.58
N VAL A 273 -9.43 -5.74 -3.67
CA VAL A 273 -8.08 -5.17 -3.88
C VAL A 273 -7.39 -5.83 -5.09
N ALA A 274 -7.48 -7.15 -5.24
CA ALA A 274 -6.92 -7.85 -6.39
C ALA A 274 -7.58 -7.42 -7.71
N GLN A 275 -8.89 -7.27 -7.74
CA GLN A 275 -9.66 -6.82 -8.93
C GLN A 275 -9.29 -5.39 -9.36
N ALA A 276 -8.92 -4.51 -8.44
CA ALA A 276 -8.54 -3.14 -8.76
C ALA A 276 -7.17 -2.99 -9.44
N ARG A 277 -6.30 -3.99 -9.39
CA ARG A 277 -4.90 -3.93 -9.83
C ARG A 277 -4.72 -3.45 -11.27
N THR A 278 -5.50 -3.99 -12.21
CA THR A 278 -5.43 -3.61 -13.63
C THR A 278 -5.79 -2.14 -13.83
N ALA A 279 -6.85 -1.67 -13.17
CA ALA A 279 -7.28 -0.28 -13.22
C ALA A 279 -6.23 0.69 -12.66
N VAL A 280 -5.52 0.28 -11.60
CA VAL A 280 -4.42 1.06 -11.01
C VAL A 280 -3.28 1.27 -12.01
N LEU A 281 -2.80 0.19 -12.65
CA LEU A 281 -1.72 0.30 -13.63
C LEU A 281 -2.13 1.12 -14.85
N ALA A 282 -3.37 0.98 -15.31
CA ALA A 282 -3.89 1.79 -16.41
C ALA A 282 -3.96 3.29 -16.04
N ARG A 283 -4.40 3.64 -14.82
CA ARG A 283 -4.39 5.03 -14.35
C ARG A 283 -2.99 5.60 -14.24
N ALA A 284 -2.04 4.85 -13.70
CA ALA A 284 -0.65 5.29 -13.61
C ALA A 284 -0.02 5.51 -14.99
N ALA A 285 -0.28 4.60 -15.94
CA ALA A 285 0.19 4.76 -17.32
C ALA A 285 -0.40 5.99 -18.03
N ALA A 286 -1.63 6.37 -17.68
CA ALA A 286 -2.30 7.56 -18.19
C ALA A 286 -1.93 8.86 -17.45
N GLY A 287 -1.06 8.79 -16.42
CA GLY A 287 -0.67 9.94 -15.59
C GLY A 287 -1.73 10.38 -14.56
N GLY A 288 -2.78 9.57 -14.36
CA GLY A 288 -3.85 9.85 -13.39
C GLY A 288 -3.55 9.39 -11.96
N LEU A 289 -2.42 8.73 -11.73
CA LEU A 289 -1.94 8.34 -10.42
C LEU A 289 -0.41 8.31 -10.42
N ASP A 290 0.20 9.21 -9.65
CA ASP A 290 1.67 9.29 -9.51
C ASP A 290 2.17 8.16 -8.59
N PRO A 291 3.12 7.33 -9.04
CA PRO A 291 3.72 6.25 -8.26
C PRO A 291 4.45 6.69 -6.99
N LEU A 292 4.91 7.94 -6.93
CA LEU A 292 5.65 8.52 -5.79
C LEU A 292 6.85 7.65 -5.37
N VAL A 293 7.79 7.45 -6.27
CA VAL A 293 9.03 6.71 -5.99
C VAL A 293 10.02 7.62 -5.29
N GLU A 294 10.42 7.28 -4.06
CA GLU A 294 11.42 8.00 -3.27
C GLU A 294 12.84 7.55 -3.60
N ALA A 295 13.05 6.25 -3.66
CA ALA A 295 14.36 5.67 -3.88
C ALA A 295 14.28 4.33 -4.62
N VAL A 296 15.29 4.09 -5.46
CA VAL A 296 15.57 2.78 -6.04
C VAL A 296 16.91 2.30 -5.49
N LEU A 297 16.91 1.22 -4.73
CA LEU A 297 18.08 0.66 -4.07
C LEU A 297 18.44 -0.70 -4.67
N PRO A 298 19.71 -1.10 -4.67
CA PRO A 298 20.10 -2.47 -4.99
C PRO A 298 19.41 -3.48 -4.07
N LEU A 299 19.17 -4.71 -4.57
CA LEU A 299 18.49 -5.78 -3.82
C LEU A 299 19.17 -6.09 -2.48
N ASP A 300 20.50 -6.10 -2.45
CA ASP A 300 21.31 -6.34 -1.25
C ASP A 300 21.16 -5.25 -0.16
N GLN A 301 20.52 -4.12 -0.50
CA GLN A 301 20.19 -3.07 0.46
C GLN A 301 18.77 -3.21 1.06
N ALA A 302 18.15 -4.39 1.00
CA ALA A 302 16.82 -4.63 1.57
C ALA A 302 16.72 -4.27 3.06
N SER A 303 17.75 -4.60 3.86
CA SER A 303 17.84 -4.20 5.26
C SER A 303 17.77 -2.67 5.45
N ARG A 304 18.51 -1.91 4.62
CA ARG A 304 18.48 -0.44 4.63
C ARG A 304 17.10 0.09 4.22
N ALA A 305 16.49 -0.49 3.20
CA ALA A 305 15.17 -0.10 2.72
C ALA A 305 14.10 -0.24 3.83
N HIS A 306 14.14 -1.34 4.59
CA HIS A 306 13.25 -1.55 5.74
C HIS A 306 13.48 -0.53 6.85
N ARG A 307 14.74 -0.18 7.18
CA ARG A 307 15.05 0.87 8.17
C ARG A 307 14.42 2.21 7.78
N LEU A 308 14.68 2.67 6.56
CA LEU A 308 14.13 3.95 6.07
C LEU A 308 12.60 4.00 6.17
N LEU A 309 11.94 2.87 5.91
CA LEU A 309 10.48 2.77 6.01
C LEU A 309 10.00 2.84 7.47
N GLU A 310 10.70 2.17 8.39
CA GLU A 310 10.39 2.17 9.84
C GLU A 310 10.67 3.53 10.49
N GLU A 311 11.71 4.22 10.08
CA GLU A 311 12.05 5.58 10.53
C GLU A 311 11.04 6.64 10.04
N ARG A 312 10.15 6.28 9.10
CA ARG A 312 9.12 7.17 8.52
C ARG A 312 9.71 8.46 7.91
N THR A 313 10.95 8.40 7.43
CA THR A 313 11.66 9.54 6.84
C THR A 313 11.36 9.74 5.36
N VAL A 314 10.76 8.75 4.70
CA VAL A 314 10.48 8.77 3.26
C VAL A 314 9.06 9.26 2.96
N LEU A 315 8.91 9.98 1.84
CA LEU A 315 7.63 10.46 1.32
C LEU A 315 7.00 9.48 0.33
N GLY A 316 7.82 8.76 -0.40
CA GLY A 316 7.41 7.85 -1.47
C GLY A 316 7.76 6.38 -1.20
N LYS A 317 7.60 5.58 -2.23
CA LYS A 317 7.90 4.15 -2.21
C LYS A 317 9.41 3.90 -2.39
N ILE A 318 9.94 2.97 -1.62
CA ILE A 318 11.27 2.40 -1.87
C ILE A 318 11.09 1.16 -2.75
N VAL A 319 11.91 1.06 -3.80
CA VAL A 319 11.91 -0.06 -4.73
C VAL A 319 13.31 -0.69 -4.74
N LEU A 320 13.39 -2.00 -4.59
CA LEU A 320 14.62 -2.76 -4.75
C LEU A 320 14.79 -3.15 -6.21
N ARG A 321 16.01 -3.10 -6.70
CA ARG A 321 16.37 -3.56 -8.03
C ARG A 321 17.36 -4.71 -7.92
N PRO A 322 17.03 -5.91 -8.42
CA PRO A 322 18.01 -6.97 -8.58
C PRO A 322 19.16 -6.51 -9.48
N GLY A 323 20.37 -6.97 -9.21
CA GLY A 323 21.50 -6.74 -10.09
C GLY A 323 21.21 -7.34 -11.47
N SER A 324 21.61 -6.65 -12.55
CA SER A 324 21.65 -7.29 -13.85
C SER A 324 22.65 -8.45 -13.75
N ALA A 325 22.20 -9.69 -13.97
CA ALA A 325 23.12 -10.79 -14.12
C ALA A 325 24.15 -10.36 -15.19
N VAL A 326 25.39 -10.19 -14.78
CA VAL A 326 26.49 -10.01 -15.71
C VAL A 326 26.52 -11.29 -16.51
N SER A 327 25.99 -11.26 -17.73
CA SER A 327 26.16 -12.34 -18.71
C SER A 327 27.66 -12.47 -18.98
N GLY A 328 28.27 -13.46 -18.31
CA GLY A 328 29.62 -13.96 -18.59
C GLY A 328 29.62 -14.90 -19.78
#